data_ee467eb23c6fbd7d159db7c665f6bed9
#
_entry.id   ee467eb23c6fbd7d159db7c665f6bed9
#
_cell.length_a   1.000
_cell.length_b   1.000
_cell.length_c   1.000
_cell.angle_alpha   90.00
_cell.angle_beta   90.00
_cell.angle_gamma   90.00
#
_symmetry.space_group_name_H-M   'P 1'
#
loop_
_entity.id
_entity.type
_entity.pdbx_description
1 polymer ?
#
loop_
_entity_poly.entity_id
_entity_poly.type
_entity_poly.pdbx_seq_one_letter_code
_entity_poly.pdbx_strand_id
1 'polypeptide(L)'
;STEPKYSEDRFKEINKEVAAYVKKVGYNPATVPIIPISGFNGDNMLEKSDKMSWWKKQKIERKNGSYEYETLFDALDNIDPPSRPLDKPLRLPLQDVYKIGGIGTVPVGRVETGQLKPGMVVAFAPNGPTTVVKSVEMHHEALTEANPGDNVGFN
;
A
#
# COMPACT_ATOMS: atom_id res chain seq x y z
N SER A 1 -7.85 19.72 12.49
CA SER A 1 -9.31 19.52 12.39
C SER A 1 -9.93 18.95 13.66
N THR A 2 -9.15 18.57 14.65
CA THR A 2 -9.65 18.12 15.95
C THR A 2 -9.65 19.27 16.96
N GLU A 3 -10.59 19.22 17.91
CA GLU A 3 -10.64 20.17 19.01
C GLU A 3 -10.37 19.42 20.35
N PRO A 4 -9.57 20.00 21.26
CA PRO A 4 -8.73 21.20 21.07
C PRO A 4 -7.58 20.99 20.07
N LYS A 5 -7.23 22.03 19.33
CA LYS A 5 -6.13 21.96 18.35
C LYS A 5 -4.80 21.67 19.03
N TYR A 6 -3.99 20.79 18.43
CA TYR A 6 -2.65 20.40 18.91
C TYR A 6 -2.60 19.84 20.34
N SER A 7 -3.73 19.36 20.87
CA SER A 7 -3.84 18.81 22.24
C SER A 7 -3.20 17.45 22.38
N GLU A 8 -2.32 17.28 23.34
CA GLU A 8 -1.73 15.99 23.71
C GLU A 8 -2.78 15.00 24.22
N ASP A 9 -3.69 15.45 25.09
CA ASP A 9 -4.72 14.58 25.68
C ASP A 9 -5.68 14.06 24.61
N ARG A 10 -6.06 14.94 23.67
CA ARG A 10 -6.89 14.53 22.54
C ARG A 10 -6.17 13.54 21.64
N PHE A 11 -4.89 13.72 21.41
CA PHE A 11 -4.09 12.75 20.67
C PHE A 11 -4.03 11.39 21.37
N LYS A 12 -3.81 11.36 22.70
CA LYS A 12 -3.79 10.12 23.48
C LYS A 12 -5.12 9.36 23.41
N GLU A 13 -6.23 10.08 23.49
CA GLU A 13 -7.56 9.50 23.34
C GLU A 13 -7.75 8.85 21.96
N ILE A 14 -7.48 9.60 20.90
CA ILE A 14 -7.59 9.12 19.51
C ILE A 14 -6.63 7.93 19.28
N ASN A 15 -5.39 8.03 19.74
CA ASN A 15 -4.39 6.98 19.59
C ASN A 15 -4.87 5.65 20.22
N LYS A 16 -5.48 5.72 21.40
CA LYS A 16 -6.03 4.53 22.06
C LYS A 16 -7.15 3.87 21.24
N GLU A 17 -8.06 4.65 20.71
CA GLU A 17 -9.15 4.15 19.87
C GLU A 17 -8.64 3.57 18.55
N VAL A 18 -7.76 4.30 17.86
CA VAL A 18 -7.17 3.86 16.59
C VAL A 18 -6.35 2.59 16.79
N ALA A 19 -5.53 2.51 17.84
CA ALA A 19 -4.75 1.31 18.16
C ALA A 19 -5.65 0.08 18.42
N ALA A 20 -6.78 0.27 19.12
CA ALA A 20 -7.76 -0.79 19.32
C ALA A 20 -8.40 -1.26 18.01
N TYR A 21 -8.70 -0.32 17.10
CA TYR A 21 -9.24 -0.63 15.79
C TYR A 21 -8.23 -1.34 14.88
N VAL A 22 -7.00 -0.86 14.84
CA VAL A 22 -5.88 -1.48 14.09
C VAL A 22 -5.67 -2.93 14.53
N LYS A 23 -5.73 -3.18 15.85
CA LYS A 23 -5.69 -4.54 16.42
C LYS A 23 -6.87 -5.40 15.96
N LYS A 24 -8.09 -4.84 15.97
CA LYS A 24 -9.31 -5.54 15.53
C LYS A 24 -9.25 -5.95 14.07
N VAL A 25 -8.63 -5.13 13.22
CA VAL A 25 -8.42 -5.42 11.79
C VAL A 25 -7.34 -6.50 11.57
N GLY A 26 -6.50 -6.80 12.55
CA GLY A 26 -5.52 -7.88 12.51
C GLY A 26 -4.05 -7.42 12.45
N TYR A 27 -3.79 -6.12 12.57
CA TYR A 27 -2.43 -5.60 12.67
C TYR A 27 -1.95 -5.56 14.12
N ASN A 28 -0.63 -5.54 14.31
CA ASN A 28 -0.04 -5.30 15.62
C ASN A 28 0.15 -3.79 15.85
N PRO A 29 -0.60 -3.14 16.75
CA PRO A 29 -0.50 -1.69 16.97
C PRO A 29 0.90 -1.23 17.39
N ALA A 30 1.69 -2.08 18.03
CA ALA A 30 3.05 -1.75 18.44
C ALA A 30 4.02 -1.57 17.26
N THR A 31 3.65 -2.05 16.07
CA THR A 31 4.48 -1.95 14.86
C THR A 31 3.95 -0.93 13.85
N VAL A 32 2.85 -0.25 14.18
CA VAL A 32 2.21 0.75 13.33
C VAL A 32 2.47 2.13 13.90
N PRO A 33 3.18 3.02 13.19
CA PRO A 33 3.40 4.40 13.63
C PRO A 33 2.07 5.18 13.61
N ILE A 34 1.79 5.90 14.68
CA ILE A 34 0.65 6.83 14.78
C ILE A 34 1.21 8.20 15.11
N ILE A 35 1.05 9.14 14.22
CA ILE A 35 1.73 10.45 14.25
C ILE A 35 0.69 11.56 14.24
N PRO A 36 0.77 12.54 15.16
CA PRO A 36 -0.07 13.73 15.10
C PRO A 36 0.44 14.64 13.97
N ILE A 37 -0.41 14.90 13.00
CA ILE A 37 -0.09 15.76 11.86
C ILE A 37 -1.15 16.84 11.65
N SER A 38 -0.77 17.92 10.98
CA SER A 38 -1.70 18.82 10.31
C SER A 38 -1.38 18.86 8.82
N GLY A 39 -2.14 18.15 8.01
CA GLY A 39 -1.93 18.13 6.56
C GLY A 39 -2.08 19.50 5.92
N PHE A 40 -2.98 20.36 6.45
CA PHE A 40 -3.19 21.71 5.94
C PHE A 40 -2.02 22.66 6.23
N ASN A 41 -1.42 22.56 7.44
CA ASN A 41 -0.32 23.45 7.86
C ASN A 41 1.06 22.82 7.63
N GLY A 42 1.15 21.54 7.26
CA GLY A 42 2.42 20.82 7.13
C GLY A 42 3.04 20.34 8.44
N ASP A 43 2.35 20.52 9.58
CA ASP A 43 2.89 20.16 10.90
C ASP A 43 3.19 18.65 10.98
N ASN A 44 4.40 18.26 11.38
CA ASN A 44 4.92 16.89 11.46
C ASN A 44 4.78 16.09 10.14
N MET A 45 4.73 16.75 9.00
CA MET A 45 4.74 16.10 7.69
C MET A 45 6.18 15.79 7.26
N LEU A 46 6.98 16.80 6.98
CA LEU A 46 8.39 16.72 6.62
C LEU A 46 9.29 17.09 7.80
N GLU A 47 8.89 18.11 8.56
CA GLU A 47 9.63 18.66 9.68
C GLU A 47 8.77 18.62 10.95
N LYS A 48 9.45 18.58 12.10
CA LYS A 48 8.79 18.63 13.40
C LYS A 48 8.06 19.95 13.60
N SER A 49 6.86 19.88 14.13
CA SER A 49 6.06 21.06 14.46
C SER A 49 6.42 21.64 15.82
N ASP A 50 6.60 22.96 15.87
CA ASP A 50 6.78 23.71 17.12
C ASP A 50 5.49 23.79 17.96
N LYS A 51 4.33 23.57 17.32
CA LYS A 51 3.00 23.63 17.98
C LYS A 51 2.69 22.40 18.82
N MET A 52 3.48 21.32 18.67
CA MET A 52 3.34 20.07 19.40
C MET A 52 4.63 19.74 20.15
N SER A 53 5.06 20.62 21.04
CA SER A 53 6.29 20.45 21.85
C SER A 53 6.29 19.19 22.72
N TRP A 54 5.11 18.67 23.06
CA TRP A 54 4.90 17.41 23.76
C TRP A 54 5.21 16.18 22.90
N TRP A 55 5.12 16.31 21.56
CA TRP A 55 5.45 15.22 20.65
C TRP A 55 6.96 15.02 20.60
N LYS A 56 7.40 13.81 20.88
CA LYS A 56 8.81 13.42 20.89
C LYS A 56 9.04 12.32 19.88
N LYS A 57 10.29 12.18 19.45
CA LYS A 57 10.75 11.08 18.63
C LYS A 57 10.30 9.75 19.23
N GLN A 58 9.68 8.92 18.44
CA GLN A 58 9.15 7.62 18.83
C GLN A 58 10.06 6.53 18.28
N LYS A 59 10.04 5.36 18.91
CA LYS A 59 10.78 4.18 18.48
C LYS A 59 9.81 3.03 18.27
N ILE A 60 9.95 2.35 17.13
CA ILE A 60 9.24 1.11 16.82
C ILE A 60 10.23 -0.02 16.64
N GLU A 61 9.92 -1.16 17.23
CA GLU A 61 10.66 -2.40 17.01
C GLU A 61 9.89 -3.29 16.04
N ARG A 62 10.55 -3.70 14.97
CA ARG A 62 10.05 -4.64 13.97
C ARG A 62 11.01 -5.81 13.84
N LYS A 63 10.61 -6.86 13.10
CA LYS A 63 11.44 -8.03 12.86
C LYS A 63 12.79 -7.72 12.22
N ASN A 64 12.84 -6.69 11.39
CA ASN A 64 14.03 -6.28 10.63
C ASN A 64 14.87 -5.22 11.33
N GLY A 65 14.49 -4.78 12.53
CA GLY A 65 15.24 -3.79 13.29
C GLY A 65 14.36 -2.78 14.03
N SER A 66 15.02 -1.82 14.62
CA SER A 66 14.44 -0.74 15.38
C SER A 66 14.50 0.55 14.57
N TYR A 67 13.39 1.26 14.46
CA TYR A 67 13.25 2.47 13.69
C TYR A 67 12.78 3.61 14.58
N GLU A 68 13.34 4.79 14.34
CA GLU A 68 12.92 6.02 15.01
C GLU A 68 12.18 6.92 14.02
N TYR A 69 11.12 7.57 14.48
CA TYR A 69 10.35 8.50 13.67
C TYR A 69 9.82 9.66 14.51
N GLU A 70 9.73 10.82 13.92
CA GLU A 70 9.13 12.01 14.49
C GLU A 70 8.11 12.64 13.54
N THR A 71 8.33 12.47 12.24
CA THR A 71 7.49 12.99 11.15
C THR A 71 6.82 11.87 10.37
N LEU A 72 5.84 12.23 9.56
CA LEU A 72 5.23 11.29 8.60
C LEU A 72 6.26 10.78 7.60
N PHE A 73 7.15 11.67 7.14
CA PHE A 73 8.20 11.31 6.19
C PHE A 73 9.16 10.27 6.77
N ASP A 74 9.63 10.45 8.01
CA ASP A 74 10.45 9.45 8.70
C ASP A 74 9.77 8.08 8.76
N ALA A 75 8.47 8.08 9.07
CA ALA A 75 7.72 6.83 9.17
C ALA A 75 7.56 6.14 7.81
N LEU A 76 7.37 6.90 6.72
CA LEU A 76 7.26 6.36 5.36
C LEU A 76 8.60 5.79 4.88
N ASP A 77 9.71 6.45 5.14
CA ASP A 77 11.06 5.98 4.79
C ASP A 77 11.42 4.66 5.48
N ASN A 78 10.82 4.39 6.63
CA ASN A 78 11.05 3.18 7.43
C ASN A 78 9.96 2.10 7.22
N ILE A 79 9.15 2.17 6.16
CA ILE A 79 8.21 1.10 5.83
C ILE A 79 8.97 -0.10 5.25
N ASP A 80 8.76 -1.27 5.87
CA ASP A 80 9.27 -2.51 5.29
C ASP A 80 8.60 -2.79 3.94
N PRO A 81 9.36 -3.08 2.87
CA PRO A 81 8.78 -3.45 1.59
C PRO A 81 7.89 -4.69 1.75
N PRO A 82 6.73 -4.75 1.08
CA PRO A 82 5.91 -5.95 1.09
C PRO A 82 6.65 -7.12 0.44
N SER A 83 6.32 -8.35 0.87
CA SER A 83 6.82 -9.53 0.18
C SER A 83 6.26 -9.58 -1.24
N ARG A 84 7.13 -9.90 -2.20
CA ARG A 84 6.77 -10.02 -3.63
C ARG A 84 7.06 -11.45 -4.10
N PRO A 85 6.21 -12.44 -3.75
CA PRO A 85 6.48 -13.83 -4.02
C PRO A 85 6.33 -14.15 -5.51
N LEU A 86 7.44 -14.47 -6.16
CA LEU A 86 7.51 -14.87 -7.58
C LEU A 86 7.22 -16.37 -7.79
N ASP A 87 7.51 -17.18 -6.79
CA ASP A 87 7.42 -18.64 -6.78
C ASP A 87 6.01 -19.19 -6.54
N LYS A 88 5.07 -18.33 -6.21
CA LYS A 88 3.67 -18.68 -6.00
C LYS A 88 2.88 -18.67 -7.30
N PRO A 89 1.71 -19.36 -7.36
CA PRO A 89 0.80 -19.22 -8.49
C PRO A 89 0.41 -17.76 -8.74
N LEU A 90 0.19 -17.41 -10.01
CA LEU A 90 -0.28 -16.09 -10.39
C LEU A 90 -1.61 -15.76 -9.70
N ARG A 91 -1.65 -14.63 -9.04
CA ARG A 91 -2.87 -14.01 -8.51
C ARG A 91 -2.87 -12.52 -8.87
N LEU A 92 -3.87 -12.12 -9.63
CA LEU A 92 -4.06 -10.75 -10.09
C LEU A 92 -5.54 -10.39 -9.91
N PRO A 93 -5.91 -9.73 -8.81
CA PRO A 93 -7.26 -9.19 -8.63
C PRO A 93 -7.55 -8.15 -9.71
N LEU A 94 -8.66 -8.33 -10.43
CA LEU A 94 -9.09 -7.37 -11.43
C LEU A 94 -9.64 -6.11 -10.73
N GLN A 95 -9.13 -4.96 -11.14
CA GLN A 95 -9.58 -3.65 -10.70
C GLN A 95 -10.56 -3.04 -11.70
N ASP A 96 -10.31 -3.28 -12.99
CA ASP A 96 -11.11 -2.75 -14.08
C ASP A 96 -11.03 -3.62 -15.34
N VAL A 97 -11.93 -3.40 -16.29
CA VAL A 97 -11.95 -4.06 -17.59
C VAL A 97 -12.34 -3.06 -18.67
N TYR A 98 -11.44 -2.83 -19.61
CA TYR A 98 -11.66 -1.91 -20.71
C TYR A 98 -11.92 -2.64 -22.02
N LYS A 99 -12.77 -2.04 -22.88
CA LYS A 99 -12.88 -2.42 -24.30
C LYS A 99 -12.18 -1.38 -25.14
N ILE A 100 -11.11 -1.79 -25.80
CA ILE A 100 -10.28 -0.90 -26.61
C ILE A 100 -10.43 -1.30 -28.09
N GLY A 101 -10.85 -0.35 -28.94
CA GLY A 101 -11.01 -0.60 -30.38
C GLY A 101 -9.69 -1.05 -31.00
N GLY A 102 -9.75 -2.11 -31.81
CA GLY A 102 -8.57 -2.72 -32.46
C GLY A 102 -7.74 -3.66 -31.58
N ILE A 103 -7.91 -3.62 -30.25
CA ILE A 103 -7.19 -4.49 -29.30
C ILE A 103 -8.11 -5.56 -28.72
N GLY A 104 -9.29 -5.15 -28.24
CA GLY A 104 -10.25 -6.05 -27.63
C GLY A 104 -10.52 -5.72 -26.16
N THR A 105 -10.78 -6.74 -25.37
CA THR A 105 -11.01 -6.62 -23.91
C THR A 105 -9.68 -6.66 -23.18
N VAL A 106 -9.42 -5.65 -22.36
CA VAL A 106 -8.19 -5.46 -21.58
C VAL A 106 -8.53 -5.42 -20.09
N PRO A 107 -8.39 -6.54 -19.38
CA PRO A 107 -8.43 -6.57 -17.93
C PRO A 107 -7.24 -5.83 -17.34
N VAL A 108 -7.46 -5.11 -16.24
CA VAL A 108 -6.42 -4.36 -15.52
C VAL A 108 -6.43 -4.75 -14.05
N GLY A 109 -5.25 -4.89 -13.49
CA GLY A 109 -5.08 -5.15 -12.07
C GLY A 109 -3.63 -5.21 -11.63
N ARG A 110 -3.42 -5.32 -10.33
CA ARG A 110 -2.09 -5.44 -9.76
C ARG A 110 -1.74 -6.91 -9.52
N VAL A 111 -0.58 -7.33 -10.01
CA VAL A 111 -0.05 -8.66 -9.68
C VAL A 111 0.23 -8.74 -8.18
N GLU A 112 -0.38 -9.69 -7.49
CA GLU A 112 -0.18 -9.91 -6.05
C GLU A 112 0.86 -11.02 -5.78
N THR A 113 0.80 -12.11 -6.56
CA THR A 113 1.74 -13.23 -6.47
C THR A 113 2.02 -13.81 -7.86
N GLY A 114 3.15 -14.51 -7.99
CA GLY A 114 3.56 -15.12 -9.25
C GLY A 114 3.95 -14.09 -10.30
N GLN A 115 4.00 -14.51 -11.55
CA GLN A 115 4.35 -13.66 -12.70
C GLN A 115 3.30 -13.78 -13.79
N LEU A 116 3.08 -12.69 -14.52
CA LEU A 116 2.26 -12.68 -15.73
C LEU A 116 3.15 -12.42 -16.94
N LYS A 117 3.06 -13.31 -17.95
CA LYS A 117 3.86 -13.19 -19.19
C LYS A 117 2.97 -13.37 -20.42
N PRO A 118 3.28 -12.76 -21.54
CA PRO A 118 2.68 -13.10 -22.82
C PRO A 118 2.86 -14.61 -23.11
N GLY A 119 1.84 -15.24 -23.67
CA GLY A 119 1.81 -16.67 -23.95
C GLY A 119 1.28 -17.56 -22.81
N MET A 120 1.14 -17.03 -21.60
CA MET A 120 0.55 -17.80 -20.50
C MET A 120 -0.94 -18.02 -20.68
N VAL A 121 -1.43 -19.18 -20.24
CA VAL A 121 -2.86 -19.43 -20.09
C VAL A 121 -3.30 -18.97 -18.70
N VAL A 122 -4.30 -18.11 -18.66
CA VAL A 122 -4.88 -17.59 -17.42
C VAL A 122 -6.36 -17.97 -17.32
N ALA A 123 -6.83 -18.17 -16.11
CA ALA A 123 -8.23 -18.43 -15.81
C ALA A 123 -8.83 -17.29 -14.99
N PHE A 124 -10.03 -16.87 -15.35
CA PHE A 124 -10.78 -15.85 -14.63
C PHE A 124 -11.69 -16.50 -13.58
N ALA A 125 -11.36 -16.34 -12.33
CA ALA A 125 -12.18 -16.84 -11.23
C ALA A 125 -13.35 -15.87 -10.94
N PRO A 126 -14.51 -16.36 -10.36
CA PRO A 126 -14.73 -17.75 -9.95
C PRO A 126 -15.15 -18.67 -11.08
N ASN A 127 -15.84 -18.22 -12.11
CA ASN A 127 -16.47 -19.05 -13.14
C ASN A 127 -16.22 -18.52 -14.56
N GLY A 128 -15.13 -17.80 -14.72
CA GLY A 128 -14.79 -17.19 -16.00
C GLY A 128 -14.06 -18.12 -16.97
N PRO A 129 -13.84 -17.64 -18.20
CA PRO A 129 -13.13 -18.40 -19.22
C PRO A 129 -11.63 -18.51 -18.93
N THR A 130 -10.98 -19.44 -19.59
CA THR A 130 -9.53 -19.46 -19.75
C THR A 130 -9.16 -18.83 -21.08
N THR A 131 -8.05 -18.09 -21.11
CA THR A 131 -7.52 -17.49 -22.33
C THR A 131 -6.01 -17.43 -22.33
N VAL A 132 -5.42 -17.24 -23.50
CA VAL A 132 -3.98 -17.01 -23.63
C VAL A 132 -3.72 -15.52 -23.57
N VAL A 133 -2.79 -15.09 -22.75
CA VAL A 133 -2.33 -13.70 -22.66
C VAL A 133 -1.53 -13.38 -23.92
N LYS A 134 -1.97 -12.39 -24.69
CA LYS A 134 -1.28 -11.97 -25.93
C LYS A 134 -0.23 -10.90 -25.67
N SER A 135 -0.57 -9.92 -24.82
CA SER A 135 0.32 -8.82 -24.41
C SER A 135 0.11 -8.45 -22.96
N VAL A 136 1.14 -7.85 -22.38
CA VAL A 136 1.12 -7.24 -21.04
C VAL A 136 1.70 -5.85 -21.16
N GLU A 137 1.02 -4.86 -20.59
CA GLU A 137 1.42 -3.46 -20.71
C GLU A 137 1.30 -2.72 -19.38
N MET A 138 2.22 -1.80 -19.14
CA MET A 138 2.20 -0.86 -18.03
C MET A 138 2.62 0.52 -18.53
N HIS A 139 1.83 1.55 -18.21
CA HIS A 139 2.09 2.94 -18.65
C HIS A 139 2.31 3.08 -20.17
N HIS A 140 1.55 2.33 -20.98
CA HIS A 140 1.68 2.27 -22.46
C HIS A 140 2.98 1.65 -22.98
N GLU A 141 3.72 0.95 -22.14
CA GLU A 141 4.90 0.20 -22.52
C GLU A 141 4.63 -1.31 -22.43
N ALA A 142 5.02 -2.03 -23.48
CA ALA A 142 4.91 -3.49 -23.50
C ALA A 142 5.93 -4.12 -22.54
N LEU A 143 5.47 -5.07 -21.73
CA LEU A 143 6.30 -5.80 -20.79
C LEU A 143 6.52 -7.24 -21.27
N THR A 144 7.72 -7.75 -21.09
CA THR A 144 8.04 -9.17 -21.28
C THR A 144 7.54 -10.02 -20.13
N GLU A 145 7.44 -9.42 -18.94
CA GLU A 145 6.87 -10.03 -17.74
C GLU A 145 6.38 -8.95 -16.76
N ALA A 146 5.35 -9.27 -15.99
CA ALA A 146 4.89 -8.46 -14.88
C ALA A 146 5.06 -9.24 -13.56
N ASN A 147 5.57 -8.55 -12.56
CA ASN A 147 5.95 -9.09 -11.25
C ASN A 147 5.01 -8.59 -10.15
N PRO A 148 5.01 -9.21 -8.95
CA PRO A 148 4.21 -8.74 -7.83
C PRO A 148 4.48 -7.28 -7.50
N GLY A 149 3.41 -6.48 -7.45
CA GLY A 149 3.43 -5.03 -7.28
C GLY A 149 3.16 -4.24 -8.55
N ASP A 150 3.36 -4.84 -9.74
CA ASP A 150 3.09 -4.16 -11.02
C ASP A 150 1.58 -4.07 -11.28
N ASN A 151 1.12 -2.89 -11.63
CA ASN A 151 -0.27 -2.66 -12.05
C ASN A 151 -0.30 -2.65 -13.59
N VAL A 152 -0.92 -3.66 -14.17
CA VAL A 152 -0.83 -3.95 -15.60
C VAL A 152 -2.18 -4.15 -16.26
N GLY A 153 -2.26 -3.79 -17.54
CA GLY A 153 -3.29 -4.24 -18.46
C GLY A 153 -2.77 -5.41 -19.30
N PHE A 154 -3.63 -6.34 -19.64
CA PHE A 154 -3.27 -7.45 -20.52
C PHE A 154 -4.39 -7.82 -21.48
N ASN A 155 -4.04 -8.43 -22.60
CA ASN A 155 -4.98 -8.86 -23.64
C ASN A 155 -4.88 -10.38 -23.86
#